data_9fda25a7a28dc6688769efb5d40b97c1
#
_entry.id   9fda25a7a28dc6688769efb5d40b97c1
#
_cell.length_a   1.000
_cell.length_b   1.000
_cell.length_c   1.000
_cell.angle_alpha   90.00
_cell.angle_beta   90.00
_cell.angle_gamma   90.00
#
_symmetry.space_group_name_H-M   'P 1'
#
loop_
_entity.id
_entity.type
_entity.pdbx_description
1 polymer ?
#
loop_
_entity_poly.entity_id
_entity_poly.type
_entity_poly.pdbx_seq_one_letter_code
_entity_poly.pdbx_strand_id
1 'polypeptide(L)'
;MMIQKIKNNVEYTLAVVLFFLTFFVYFSTMAPTVSFWDTGEFIATSYILGVPHPPGNPLFLLIGKLFSLFPISSDIAFRINIFSPIISAATIALLFLICNQFIERLNSYTTDNSILKFGSSFIASLTFAFTHSHWFNAVEAEVYALSGFMTALVVYLTMLWSKNRQKSYHIIYLIMIVYLMGLATGIHLLNLLTIPFIALSLIHI
;
A
#
# COMPACT_ATOMS: atom_id res chain seq x y z
N MET A 1 14.69 -7.10 26.31
CA MET A 1 14.56 -5.76 25.73
C MET A 1 15.51 -5.56 24.53
N MET A 2 16.82 -5.88 24.61
CA MET A 2 17.78 -5.68 23.51
C MET A 2 17.48 -6.55 22.28
N ILE A 3 17.19 -7.84 22.45
CA ILE A 3 16.87 -8.77 21.34
C ILE A 3 15.61 -8.33 20.59
N GLN A 4 14.57 -7.87 21.28
CA GLN A 4 13.35 -7.38 20.63
C GLN A 4 13.63 -6.11 19.80
N LYS A 5 14.49 -5.22 20.28
CA LYS A 5 14.90 -4.02 19.54
C LYS A 5 15.66 -4.38 18.26
N ILE A 6 16.56 -5.40 18.33
CA ILE A 6 17.29 -5.89 17.17
C ILE A 6 16.32 -6.52 16.15
N LYS A 7 15.39 -7.38 16.57
CA LYS A 7 14.38 -7.98 15.69
C LYS A 7 13.52 -6.92 14.98
N ASN A 8 13.07 -5.90 15.72
CA ASN A 8 12.31 -4.80 15.12
C ASN A 8 13.14 -4.02 14.09
N ASN A 9 14.42 -3.75 14.37
CA ASN A 9 15.29 -3.06 13.41
C ASN A 9 15.47 -3.88 12.12
N VAL A 10 15.68 -5.21 12.21
CA VAL A 10 15.78 -6.09 11.04
C VAL A 10 14.49 -6.10 10.24
N GLU A 11 13.33 -6.18 10.89
CA GLU A 11 12.03 -6.16 10.24
C GLU A 11 11.83 -4.89 9.39
N TYR A 12 12.04 -3.71 9.98
CA TYR A 12 11.90 -2.46 9.24
C TYR A 12 12.98 -2.27 8.16
N THR A 13 14.19 -2.74 8.40
CA THR A 13 15.26 -2.70 7.38
C THR A 13 14.88 -3.54 6.16
N LEU A 14 14.35 -4.75 6.35
CA LEU A 14 13.89 -5.59 5.25
C LEU A 14 12.70 -4.99 4.51
N ALA A 15 11.76 -4.34 5.22
CA ALA A 15 10.67 -3.62 4.58
C ALA A 15 11.17 -2.47 3.69
N VAL A 16 12.17 -1.71 4.17
CA VAL A 16 12.80 -0.63 3.39
C VAL A 16 13.57 -1.18 2.18
N VAL A 17 14.29 -2.29 2.35
CA VAL A 17 14.97 -2.98 1.24
C VAL A 17 13.97 -3.42 0.17
N LEU A 18 12.85 -4.03 0.56
CA LEU A 18 11.78 -4.42 -0.36
C LEU A 18 11.18 -3.21 -1.09
N PHE A 19 10.94 -2.11 -0.35
CA PHE A 19 10.45 -0.88 -0.95
C PHE A 19 11.37 -0.41 -2.08
N PHE A 20 12.66 -0.23 -1.81
CA PHE A 20 13.58 0.27 -2.82
C PHE A 20 13.80 -0.71 -3.97
N LEU A 21 13.90 -2.01 -3.68
CA LEU A 21 14.05 -3.03 -4.71
C LEU A 21 12.86 -3.00 -5.68
N THR A 22 11.64 -3.04 -5.17
CA THR A 22 10.43 -3.03 -6.01
C THR A 22 10.20 -1.66 -6.67
N PHE A 23 10.49 -0.56 -5.95
CA PHE A 23 10.42 0.78 -6.53
C PHE A 23 11.33 0.93 -7.76
N PHE A 24 12.58 0.52 -7.68
CA PHE A 24 13.49 0.63 -8.83
C PHE A 24 13.06 -0.23 -10.00
N VAL A 25 12.52 -1.43 -9.76
CA VAL A 25 11.99 -2.28 -10.84
C VAL A 25 10.77 -1.63 -11.48
N TYR A 26 9.79 -1.18 -10.72
CA TYR A 26 8.58 -0.52 -11.25
C TYR A 26 8.93 0.78 -11.95
N PHE A 27 9.80 1.60 -11.38
CA PHE A 27 10.24 2.86 -11.98
C PHE A 27 10.96 2.63 -13.31
N SER A 28 11.81 1.60 -13.41
CA SER A 28 12.53 1.28 -14.66
C SER A 28 11.63 0.74 -15.78
N THR A 29 10.45 0.23 -15.42
CA THR A 29 9.46 -0.32 -16.35
C THR A 29 8.20 0.54 -16.47
N MET A 30 8.18 1.70 -15.81
CA MET A 30 7.09 2.64 -15.81
C MET A 30 6.83 3.20 -17.22
N ALA A 31 5.56 3.41 -17.55
CA ALA A 31 5.16 4.07 -18.78
C ALA A 31 5.80 5.46 -18.89
N PRO A 32 6.60 5.74 -19.93
CA PRO A 32 7.30 7.01 -20.06
C PRO A 32 6.38 8.19 -20.40
N THR A 33 5.19 7.91 -20.85
CA THR A 33 4.14 8.86 -21.18
C THR A 33 2.76 8.23 -20.96
N VAL A 34 1.72 8.71 -21.63
CA VAL A 34 0.38 8.12 -21.58
C VAL A 34 0.42 6.67 -22.06
N SER A 35 -0.15 5.76 -21.29
CA SER A 35 -0.33 4.35 -21.65
C SER A 35 -1.77 4.06 -22.06
N PHE A 36 -2.17 2.79 -22.04
CA PHE A 36 -3.49 2.32 -22.49
C PHE A 36 -4.57 2.51 -21.43
N TRP A 37 -5.80 2.15 -21.78
CA TRP A 37 -6.99 2.14 -20.90
C TRP A 37 -7.30 3.54 -20.35
N ASP A 38 -7.70 3.63 -19.11
CA ASP A 38 -8.18 4.84 -18.45
C ASP A 38 -7.04 5.79 -18.02
N THR A 39 -5.77 5.36 -18.14
CA THR A 39 -4.59 6.15 -17.76
C THR A 39 -4.57 7.54 -18.38
N GLY A 40 -4.91 7.65 -19.67
CA GLY A 40 -4.98 8.95 -20.37
C GLY A 40 -6.03 9.87 -19.76
N GLU A 41 -7.19 9.35 -19.40
CA GLU A 41 -8.25 10.09 -18.74
C GLU A 41 -7.81 10.55 -17.34
N PHE A 42 -7.23 9.66 -16.54
CA PHE A 42 -6.74 10.00 -15.19
C PHE A 42 -5.63 11.04 -15.20
N ILE A 43 -4.71 10.96 -16.15
CA ILE A 43 -3.64 11.96 -16.34
C ILE A 43 -4.24 13.32 -16.71
N ALA A 44 -5.12 13.36 -17.72
CA ALA A 44 -5.73 14.60 -18.18
C ALA A 44 -6.60 15.25 -17.09
N THR A 45 -7.48 14.48 -16.47
CA THR A 45 -8.37 14.97 -15.41
C THR A 45 -7.61 15.37 -14.14
N SER A 46 -6.52 14.68 -13.76
CA SER A 46 -5.63 15.11 -12.70
C SER A 46 -4.98 16.46 -13.02
N TYR A 47 -4.48 16.63 -14.24
CA TYR A 47 -3.79 17.86 -14.64
C TYR A 47 -4.70 19.09 -14.62
N ILE A 48 -5.92 18.98 -15.13
CA ILE A 48 -6.88 20.10 -15.22
C ILE A 48 -7.83 20.17 -14.00
N LEU A 49 -7.76 19.24 -13.04
CA LEU A 49 -8.73 19.02 -11.96
C LEU A 49 -10.16 18.84 -12.53
N GLY A 50 -10.28 18.02 -13.57
CA GLY A 50 -11.53 17.64 -14.19
C GLY A 50 -12.25 16.53 -13.43
N VAL A 51 -13.31 15.98 -14.05
CA VAL A 51 -14.08 14.85 -13.52
C VAL A 51 -13.94 13.67 -14.50
N PRO A 52 -13.33 12.55 -14.11
CA PRO A 52 -13.26 11.35 -14.93
C PRO A 52 -14.61 10.60 -14.88
N HIS A 53 -14.68 9.47 -15.58
CA HIS A 53 -15.83 8.57 -15.51
C HIS A 53 -16.23 8.22 -14.06
N PRO A 54 -17.52 7.90 -13.79
CA PRO A 54 -17.96 7.52 -12.44
C PRO A 54 -17.16 6.34 -11.86
N PRO A 55 -16.81 6.38 -10.55
CA PRO A 55 -17.29 7.30 -9.50
C PRO A 55 -16.48 8.58 -9.30
N GLY A 56 -15.54 8.94 -10.18
CA GLY A 56 -14.88 10.25 -10.20
C GLY A 56 -13.54 10.37 -9.47
N ASN A 57 -13.16 9.44 -8.63
CA ASN A 57 -11.85 9.25 -7.98
C ASN A 57 -11.14 10.52 -7.43
N PRO A 58 -11.83 11.39 -6.64
CA PRO A 58 -11.32 12.73 -6.33
C PRO A 58 -9.98 12.75 -5.59
N LEU A 59 -9.73 11.81 -4.70
CA LEU A 59 -8.45 11.78 -3.96
C LEU A 59 -7.28 11.43 -4.89
N PHE A 60 -7.48 10.50 -5.83
CA PHE A 60 -6.46 10.16 -6.82
C PHE A 60 -6.11 11.37 -7.68
N LEU A 61 -7.11 12.11 -8.17
CA LEU A 61 -6.91 13.30 -9.00
C LEU A 61 -6.15 14.42 -8.28
N LEU A 62 -6.45 14.65 -7.01
CA LEU A 62 -5.74 15.65 -6.20
C LEU A 62 -4.26 15.27 -6.04
N ILE A 63 -3.97 13.99 -5.79
CA ILE A 63 -2.58 13.51 -5.68
C ILE A 63 -1.89 13.60 -7.05
N GLY A 64 -2.55 13.16 -8.14
CA GLY A 64 -2.03 13.29 -9.50
C GLY A 64 -1.74 14.74 -9.88
N LYS A 65 -2.62 15.69 -9.46
CA LYS A 65 -2.36 17.12 -9.61
C LYS A 65 -1.08 17.55 -8.90
N LEU A 66 -0.88 17.14 -7.66
CA LEU A 66 0.35 17.47 -6.92
C LEU A 66 1.59 16.96 -7.67
N PHE A 67 1.57 15.71 -8.16
CA PHE A 67 2.68 15.15 -8.93
C PHE A 67 2.92 15.91 -10.25
N SER A 68 1.87 16.37 -10.91
CA SER A 68 2.00 17.18 -12.14
C SER A 68 2.75 18.50 -11.95
N LEU A 69 2.81 19.04 -10.73
CA LEU A 69 3.48 20.30 -10.40
C LEU A 69 4.99 20.12 -10.21
N PHE A 70 5.50 18.90 -9.95
CA PHE A 70 6.93 18.68 -9.78
C PHE A 70 7.65 18.72 -11.12
N PRO A 71 8.67 19.59 -11.33
CA PRO A 71 9.34 19.78 -12.63
C PRO A 71 10.43 18.72 -12.89
N ILE A 72 10.10 17.43 -12.66
CA ILE A 72 11.04 16.30 -12.81
C ILE A 72 11.17 15.81 -14.26
N SER A 73 10.25 16.20 -15.15
CA SER A 73 10.22 15.88 -16.58
C SER A 73 9.49 16.98 -17.33
N SER A 74 9.71 17.10 -18.64
CA SER A 74 8.86 17.93 -19.52
C SER A 74 7.50 17.28 -19.78
N ASP A 75 7.42 15.95 -19.74
CA ASP A 75 6.20 15.18 -19.94
C ASP A 75 5.37 15.12 -18.65
N ILE A 76 4.13 15.64 -18.71
CA ILE A 76 3.19 15.66 -17.57
C ILE A 76 2.73 14.25 -17.22
N ALA A 77 2.54 13.38 -18.20
CA ALA A 77 2.14 12.00 -17.95
C ALA A 77 3.22 11.25 -17.15
N PHE A 78 4.49 11.43 -17.50
CA PHE A 78 5.60 10.88 -16.71
C PHE A 78 5.56 11.34 -15.25
N ARG A 79 5.30 12.63 -15.01
CA ARG A 79 5.23 13.18 -13.64
C ARG A 79 4.12 12.53 -12.81
N ILE A 80 2.97 12.26 -13.43
CA ILE A 80 1.83 11.64 -12.74
C ILE A 80 2.05 10.14 -12.59
N ASN A 81 2.60 9.48 -13.62
CA ASN A 81 2.89 8.04 -13.58
C ASN A 81 3.80 7.64 -12.41
N ILE A 82 4.81 8.48 -12.05
CA ILE A 82 5.79 8.16 -11.00
C ILE A 82 5.16 7.91 -9.63
N PHE A 83 3.95 8.38 -9.40
CA PHE A 83 3.21 8.12 -8.19
C PHE A 83 2.94 6.62 -7.98
N SER A 84 2.57 5.89 -9.06
CA SER A 84 2.19 4.48 -9.00
C SER A 84 3.33 3.56 -8.57
N PRO A 85 4.57 3.65 -9.10
CA PRO A 85 5.73 2.93 -8.57
C PRO A 85 5.98 3.16 -7.08
N ILE A 86 5.88 4.41 -6.62
CA ILE A 86 6.13 4.77 -5.22
C ILE A 86 5.11 4.07 -4.32
N ILE A 87 3.82 4.21 -4.63
CA ILE A 87 2.76 3.71 -3.76
C ILE A 87 2.65 2.18 -3.82
N SER A 88 2.92 1.58 -4.99
CA SER A 88 2.96 0.12 -5.14
C SER A 88 4.13 -0.50 -4.38
N ALA A 89 5.31 0.11 -4.40
CA ALA A 89 6.44 -0.34 -3.60
C ALA A 89 6.16 -0.22 -2.09
N ALA A 90 5.46 0.85 -1.67
CA ALA A 90 5.01 0.99 -0.28
C ALA A 90 4.01 -0.10 0.10
N THR A 91 3.14 -0.53 -0.83
CA THR A 91 2.24 -1.67 -0.62
C THR A 91 3.01 -2.96 -0.35
N ILE A 92 4.08 -3.22 -1.09
CA ILE A 92 4.93 -4.41 -0.88
C ILE A 92 5.62 -4.38 0.48
N ALA A 93 6.14 -3.24 0.89
CA ALA A 93 6.71 -3.08 2.23
C ALA A 93 5.68 -3.32 3.35
N LEU A 94 4.46 -2.79 3.20
CA LEU A 94 3.36 -3.06 4.13
C LEU A 94 2.95 -4.53 4.13
N LEU A 95 2.87 -5.17 2.97
CA LEU A 95 2.54 -6.59 2.86
C LEU A 95 3.55 -7.46 3.62
N PHE A 96 4.84 -7.15 3.52
CA PHE A 96 5.88 -7.81 4.30
C PHE A 96 5.62 -7.68 5.81
N LEU A 97 5.29 -6.48 6.30
CA LEU A 97 4.97 -6.25 7.71
C LEU A 97 3.71 -6.99 8.14
N ILE A 98 2.68 -7.05 7.28
CA ILE A 98 1.45 -7.81 7.50
C ILE A 98 1.76 -9.31 7.62
N CYS A 99 2.51 -9.87 6.69
CA CYS A 99 2.91 -11.28 6.71
C CYS A 99 3.69 -11.63 7.97
N ASN A 100 4.64 -10.77 8.38
CA ASN A 100 5.39 -10.97 9.63
C ASN A 100 4.48 -11.02 10.85
N GLN A 101 3.55 -10.08 10.97
CA GLN A 101 2.60 -10.06 12.10
C GLN A 101 1.68 -11.28 12.07
N PHE A 102 1.26 -11.71 10.88
CA PHE A 102 0.41 -12.88 10.74
C PHE A 102 1.14 -14.16 11.17
N ILE A 103 2.39 -14.36 10.73
CA ILE A 103 3.21 -15.51 11.13
C ILE A 103 3.51 -15.46 12.63
N GLU A 104 3.77 -14.27 13.19
CA GLU A 104 4.00 -14.11 14.64
C GLU A 104 2.79 -14.58 15.45
N ARG A 105 1.58 -14.33 15.00
CA ARG A 105 0.35 -14.84 15.64
C ARG A 105 0.19 -16.34 15.53
N LEU A 106 0.51 -16.92 14.39
CA LEU A 106 0.46 -18.38 14.20
C LEU A 106 1.53 -19.09 15.02
N ASN A 107 2.73 -18.51 15.10
CA ASN A 107 3.88 -19.09 15.81
C ASN A 107 3.84 -18.91 17.33
N SER A 108 2.83 -18.25 17.89
CA SER A 108 2.63 -18.23 19.37
C SER A 108 2.52 -19.62 19.97
N TYR A 109 2.35 -20.65 19.14
CA TYR A 109 2.27 -22.07 19.50
C TYR A 109 3.51 -22.90 19.09
N THR A 110 4.53 -22.29 18.45
CA THR A 110 5.71 -23.00 17.93
C THR A 110 7.00 -22.23 18.21
N THR A 111 8.17 -22.88 17.98
CA THR A 111 9.50 -22.28 18.21
C THR A 111 9.71 -20.98 17.40
N ASP A 112 10.23 -19.95 18.09
CA ASP A 112 10.58 -18.64 17.50
C ASP A 112 11.72 -18.78 16.48
N ASN A 113 11.38 -19.01 15.20
CA ASN A 113 12.34 -19.05 14.11
C ASN A 113 12.24 -17.75 13.29
N SER A 114 13.09 -16.77 13.63
CA SER A 114 13.13 -15.48 12.95
C SER A 114 13.50 -15.58 11.47
N ILE A 115 14.35 -16.55 11.09
CA ILE A 115 14.74 -16.77 9.69
C ILE A 115 13.53 -17.25 8.89
N LEU A 116 12.77 -18.20 9.41
CA LEU A 116 11.56 -18.69 8.75
C LEU A 116 10.53 -17.57 8.59
N LYS A 117 10.29 -16.78 9.66
CA LYS A 117 9.35 -15.66 9.64
C LYS A 117 9.73 -14.63 8.58
N PHE A 118 10.93 -14.09 8.63
CA PHE A 118 11.36 -13.04 7.70
C PHE A 118 11.53 -13.56 6.28
N GLY A 119 12.08 -14.78 6.10
CA GLY A 119 12.28 -15.39 4.80
C GLY A 119 10.97 -15.67 4.07
N SER A 120 10.00 -16.29 4.74
CA SER A 120 8.69 -16.56 4.12
C SER A 120 7.89 -15.29 3.81
N SER A 121 7.91 -14.29 4.71
CA SER A 121 7.27 -12.99 4.46
C SER A 121 7.93 -12.25 3.29
N PHE A 122 9.25 -12.31 3.17
CA PHE A 122 10.00 -11.69 2.09
C PHE A 122 9.67 -12.34 0.74
N ILE A 123 9.67 -13.67 0.67
CA ILE A 123 9.30 -14.42 -0.53
C ILE A 123 7.84 -14.15 -0.91
N ALA A 124 6.91 -14.20 0.04
CA ALA A 124 5.50 -13.91 -0.22
C ALA A 124 5.29 -12.50 -0.81
N SER A 125 5.96 -11.50 -0.23
CA SER A 125 5.88 -10.11 -0.71
C SER A 125 6.47 -9.93 -2.10
N LEU A 126 7.61 -10.55 -2.39
CA LEU A 126 8.20 -10.54 -3.73
C LEU A 126 7.32 -11.29 -4.74
N THR A 127 6.76 -12.44 -4.36
CA THR A 127 5.85 -13.17 -5.24
C THR A 127 4.67 -12.29 -5.62
N PHE A 128 4.07 -11.58 -4.66
CA PHE A 128 2.97 -10.64 -4.95
C PHE A 128 3.44 -9.46 -5.81
N ALA A 129 4.62 -8.89 -5.52
CA ALA A 129 5.19 -7.77 -6.27
C ALA A 129 5.31 -8.06 -7.77
N PHE A 130 5.66 -9.29 -8.12
CA PHE A 130 5.87 -9.72 -9.51
C PHE A 130 4.66 -10.44 -10.12
N THR A 131 3.49 -10.42 -9.46
CA THR A 131 2.25 -10.83 -10.12
C THR A 131 1.90 -9.85 -11.25
N HIS A 132 1.36 -10.38 -12.35
CA HIS A 132 0.98 -9.56 -13.50
C HIS A 132 0.05 -8.39 -13.09
N SER A 133 -0.99 -8.68 -12.30
CA SER A 133 -1.97 -7.66 -11.92
C SER A 133 -1.37 -6.54 -11.06
N HIS A 134 -0.49 -6.86 -10.10
CA HIS A 134 0.12 -5.81 -9.26
C HIS A 134 1.14 -4.99 -10.04
N TRP A 135 1.99 -5.66 -10.84
CA TRP A 135 3.00 -4.96 -11.66
C TRP A 135 2.36 -4.04 -12.69
N PHE A 136 1.32 -4.50 -13.40
CA PHE A 136 0.61 -3.71 -14.39
C PHE A 136 0.13 -2.38 -13.79
N ASN A 137 -0.55 -2.43 -12.64
CA ASN A 137 -1.02 -1.22 -11.94
C ASN A 137 0.11 -0.40 -11.28
N ALA A 138 1.30 -0.98 -11.09
CA ALA A 138 2.43 -0.28 -10.50
C ALA A 138 3.18 0.64 -11.49
N VAL A 139 3.00 0.46 -12.79
CA VAL A 139 3.82 1.13 -13.83
C VAL A 139 3.10 2.21 -14.61
N GLU A 140 1.86 2.51 -14.25
CA GLU A 140 1.04 3.54 -14.92
C GLU A 140 0.08 4.24 -13.97
N ALA A 141 -0.45 5.40 -14.36
CA ALA A 141 -1.33 6.22 -13.53
C ALA A 141 -2.74 5.62 -13.45
N GLU A 142 -2.90 4.65 -12.55
CA GLU A 142 -4.16 3.97 -12.28
C GLU A 142 -4.54 4.02 -10.80
N VAL A 143 -5.83 4.05 -10.54
CA VAL A 143 -6.39 4.14 -9.17
C VAL A 143 -6.10 2.90 -8.32
N TYR A 144 -5.84 1.75 -8.96
CA TYR A 144 -5.68 0.46 -8.27
C TYR A 144 -4.40 0.38 -7.44
N ALA A 145 -3.32 1.05 -7.84
CA ALA A 145 -2.09 1.14 -7.04
C ALA A 145 -2.36 1.79 -5.68
N LEU A 146 -3.03 2.95 -5.69
CA LEU A 146 -3.39 3.68 -4.47
C LEU A 146 -4.45 2.92 -3.65
N SER A 147 -5.43 2.31 -4.30
CA SER A 147 -6.47 1.49 -3.67
C SER A 147 -5.85 0.29 -2.94
N GLY A 148 -4.91 -0.40 -3.57
CA GLY A 148 -4.16 -1.51 -2.95
C GLY A 148 -3.37 -1.08 -1.73
N PHE A 149 -2.71 0.09 -1.80
CA PHE A 149 -2.00 0.66 -0.66
C PHE A 149 -2.93 0.97 0.51
N MET A 150 -4.06 1.64 0.27
CA MET A 150 -5.04 1.95 1.31
C MET A 150 -5.59 0.68 1.97
N THR A 151 -5.89 -0.34 1.16
CA THR A 151 -6.30 -1.65 1.66
C THR A 151 -5.24 -2.26 2.57
N ALA A 152 -3.97 -2.32 2.13
CA ALA A 152 -2.87 -2.86 2.93
C ALA A 152 -2.66 -2.06 4.22
N LEU A 153 -2.74 -0.73 4.16
CA LEU A 153 -2.58 0.15 5.31
C LEU A 153 -3.69 -0.07 6.34
N VAL A 154 -4.94 -0.17 5.91
CA VAL A 154 -6.09 -0.45 6.81
C VAL A 154 -5.93 -1.83 7.46
N VAL A 155 -5.55 -2.86 6.70
CA VAL A 155 -5.27 -4.20 7.24
C VAL A 155 -4.15 -4.15 8.28
N TYR A 156 -3.05 -3.48 7.96
CA TYR A 156 -1.92 -3.33 8.87
C TYR A 156 -2.31 -2.63 10.18
N LEU A 157 -3.05 -1.52 10.09
CA LEU A 157 -3.54 -0.78 11.26
C LEU A 157 -4.52 -1.61 12.10
N THR A 158 -5.38 -2.39 11.47
CA THR A 158 -6.28 -3.32 12.17
C THR A 158 -5.50 -4.37 12.97
N MET A 159 -4.42 -4.91 12.38
CA MET A 159 -3.55 -5.85 13.09
C MET A 159 -2.78 -5.17 14.23
N LEU A 160 -2.31 -3.92 14.04
CA LEU A 160 -1.68 -3.13 15.10
C LEU A 160 -2.65 -2.81 16.24
N TRP A 161 -3.88 -2.44 15.91
CA TRP A 161 -4.93 -2.23 16.91
C TRP A 161 -5.15 -3.48 17.75
N SER A 162 -5.32 -4.62 17.12
CA SER A 162 -5.49 -5.90 17.79
C SER A 162 -4.31 -6.22 18.74
N LYS A 163 -3.06 -6.00 18.30
CA LYS A 163 -1.84 -6.21 19.09
C LYS A 163 -1.74 -5.25 20.29
N ASN A 164 -2.27 -4.02 20.15
CA ASN A 164 -2.14 -2.97 21.16
C ASN A 164 -3.45 -2.71 21.94
N ARG A 165 -4.43 -3.60 21.87
CA ARG A 165 -5.76 -3.43 22.47
C ARG A 165 -5.74 -3.06 23.96
N GLN A 166 -4.75 -3.55 24.70
CA GLN A 166 -4.58 -3.28 26.15
C GLN A 166 -3.90 -1.92 26.44
N LYS A 167 -3.44 -1.21 25.39
CA LYS A 167 -2.79 0.09 25.55
C LYS A 167 -3.82 1.21 25.58
N SER A 168 -3.57 2.28 26.35
CA SER A 168 -4.46 3.43 26.47
C SER A 168 -4.72 4.16 25.12
N TYR A 169 -3.78 4.06 24.18
CA TYR A 169 -3.86 4.71 22.88
C TYR A 169 -4.48 3.85 21.76
N HIS A 170 -5.00 2.66 22.08
CA HIS A 170 -5.54 1.75 21.04
C HIS A 170 -6.66 2.37 20.20
N ILE A 171 -7.45 3.27 20.77
CA ILE A 171 -8.54 3.96 20.08
C ILE A 171 -8.06 4.79 18.88
N ILE A 172 -6.81 5.27 18.89
CA ILE A 172 -6.22 6.06 17.81
C ILE A 172 -6.18 5.24 16.52
N TYR A 173 -5.86 3.94 16.61
CA TYR A 173 -5.86 3.06 15.43
C TYR A 173 -7.26 2.95 14.82
N LEU A 174 -8.32 2.84 15.63
CA LEU A 174 -9.69 2.77 15.12
C LEU A 174 -10.10 4.07 14.43
N ILE A 175 -9.76 5.22 15.02
CA ILE A 175 -10.02 6.54 14.41
C ILE A 175 -9.29 6.65 13.06
N MET A 176 -8.02 6.23 13.00
CA MET A 176 -7.24 6.22 11.76
C MET A 176 -7.85 5.29 10.71
N ILE A 177 -8.30 4.09 11.09
CA ILE A 177 -8.94 3.13 10.19
C ILE A 177 -10.20 3.76 9.57
N VAL A 178 -11.09 4.33 10.39
CA VAL A 178 -12.33 4.96 9.91
C VAL A 178 -12.01 6.15 8.97
N TYR A 179 -11.05 6.98 9.35
CA TYR A 179 -10.63 8.12 8.53
C TYR A 179 -10.06 7.67 7.18
N LEU A 180 -9.16 6.67 7.17
CA LEU A 180 -8.58 6.14 5.94
C LEU A 180 -9.62 5.43 5.07
N MET A 181 -10.57 4.73 5.66
CA MET A 181 -11.71 4.15 4.91
C MET A 181 -12.54 5.23 4.23
N GLY A 182 -12.81 6.35 4.90
CA GLY A 182 -13.48 7.50 4.29
C GLY A 182 -12.69 8.08 3.11
N LEU A 183 -11.37 8.25 3.26
CA LEU A 183 -10.50 8.71 2.16
C LEU A 183 -10.45 7.70 1.00
N ALA A 184 -10.39 6.42 1.32
CA ALA A 184 -10.27 5.33 0.34
C ALA A 184 -11.51 5.23 -0.57
N THR A 185 -12.71 5.60 -0.09
CA THR A 185 -13.91 5.70 -0.95
C THR A 185 -13.78 6.77 -2.04
N GLY A 186 -12.98 7.81 -1.79
CA GLY A 186 -12.63 8.84 -2.77
C GLY A 186 -11.55 8.41 -3.78
N ILE A 187 -11.07 7.15 -3.69
CA ILE A 187 -10.15 6.53 -4.65
C ILE A 187 -10.91 5.49 -5.46
N HIS A 188 -11.41 4.46 -4.79
CA HIS A 188 -12.14 3.37 -5.42
C HIS A 188 -13.04 2.63 -4.41
N LEU A 189 -14.27 2.30 -4.80
CA LEU A 189 -15.24 1.64 -3.92
C LEU A 189 -14.81 0.22 -3.48
N LEU A 190 -13.90 -0.44 -4.21
CA LEU A 190 -13.34 -1.74 -3.80
C LEU A 190 -12.67 -1.71 -2.42
N ASN A 191 -12.24 -0.54 -1.94
CA ASN A 191 -11.70 -0.42 -0.59
C ASN A 191 -12.71 -0.81 0.51
N LEU A 192 -14.01 -0.71 0.24
CA LEU A 192 -15.06 -1.14 1.16
C LEU A 192 -15.05 -2.65 1.43
N LEU A 193 -14.43 -3.44 0.56
CA LEU A 193 -14.25 -4.89 0.76
C LEU A 193 -13.35 -5.23 1.97
N THR A 194 -12.64 -4.26 2.54
CA THR A 194 -11.90 -4.44 3.81
C THR A 194 -12.82 -4.46 5.03
N ILE A 195 -14.06 -3.96 4.93
CA ILE A 195 -15.01 -3.89 6.06
C ILE A 195 -15.27 -5.27 6.71
N PRO A 196 -15.54 -6.35 5.96
CA PRO A 196 -15.70 -7.67 6.56
C PRO A 196 -14.47 -8.12 7.37
N PHE A 197 -13.26 -7.87 6.87
CA PHE A 197 -12.03 -8.17 7.60
C PHE A 197 -11.93 -7.39 8.91
N ILE A 198 -12.23 -6.09 8.88
CA ILE A 198 -12.22 -5.23 10.07
C ILE A 198 -13.26 -5.73 11.08
N ALA A 199 -14.50 -5.99 10.62
CA ALA A 199 -15.59 -6.47 11.46
C ALA A 199 -15.24 -7.80 12.13
N LEU A 200 -14.73 -8.78 11.36
CA LEU A 200 -14.30 -10.06 11.90
C LEU A 200 -13.14 -9.89 12.91
N SER A 201 -12.19 -9.00 12.64
CA SER A 201 -11.12 -8.70 13.59
C SER A 201 -11.63 -8.08 14.87
N LEU A 202 -12.68 -7.25 14.84
CA LEU A 202 -13.33 -6.66 16.01
C LEU A 202 -14.12 -7.69 16.83
N ILE A 203 -14.78 -8.64 16.16
CA ILE A 203 -15.64 -9.65 16.80
C ILE A 203 -14.80 -10.77 17.44
N HIS A 204 -13.71 -11.20 16.80
CA HIS A 204 -12.91 -12.36 17.26
C HIS A 204 -11.76 -11.99 18.23
N ILE A 205 -11.73 -10.77 18.68
CA ILE A 205 -10.80 -10.28 19.68
C ILE A 205 -11.55 -10.10 21.02
#